data_7f23bae4fd824af858a15fb144efb56e
#
_entry.id   7f23bae4fd824af858a15fb144efb56e
#
_cell.length_a   1.000
_cell.length_b   1.000
_cell.length_c   1.000
_cell.angle_alpha   90.00
_cell.angle_beta   90.00
_cell.angle_gamma   90.00
#
_symmetry.space_group_name_H-M   'P 1'
#
loop_
_entity.id
_entity.type
_entity.pdbx_description
1 polymer ?
#
loop_
_entity_poly.entity_id
_entity_poly.type
_entity_poly.pdbx_seq_one_letter_code
_entity_poly.pdbx_strand_id
1 'polypeptide(L)'
;MSRFEWMIAIRYLRAKRKQTVISVITAISVLGIAAGVMALILALAINNGFQSSFQNTLLSATAHVSVEEVNPEFGIDRWERLASEFRKIPHVIAATPALYGQVAVRGALVGMGAELKGVPLGPGTTPPPLLHHLKSGSFSDLSARPGEYPIFVGSGLAQATGVVLHSPLSVIGWQLTPVGMAPSVFRFRVMGIFESGLYDIDARWAFTTLPAAQRVLDLDDVVNVIELRLDDIFEARHVAREAERIGGHKLVANTWMDQNRALLNALQMEKLVSVITVSLIELVAALNILVVLVMLVMEKHRDIAILMSMGARREQIQHIFVLQGLLIGTAGCILGLTLGFSISALFAHYHWLRLDETVYAMSYVPFESHWRDGVWVTAIALAASLFATLHPSRNASRIAPAEALRFE
;
A
#
# COMPACT_ATOMS: atom_id res chain seq x y z
N MET A 1 36.20 23.67 -10.35
CA MET A 1 35.30 24.70 -10.97
C MET A 1 35.71 26.08 -10.45
N SER A 2 35.94 27.01 -11.36
CA SER A 2 36.41 28.35 -11.01
C SER A 2 35.23 29.27 -10.66
N ARG A 3 35.49 30.38 -9.90
CA ARG A 3 34.51 31.44 -9.63
C ARG A 3 33.95 32.06 -10.91
N PHE A 4 34.75 32.05 -11.99
CA PHE A 4 34.37 32.55 -13.30
C PHE A 4 33.24 31.69 -13.94
N GLU A 5 33.34 30.37 -13.91
CA GLU A 5 32.34 29.46 -14.48
C GLU A 5 30.96 29.64 -13.81
N TRP A 6 30.95 29.77 -12.47
CA TRP A 6 29.76 30.04 -11.69
C TRP A 6 29.10 31.37 -12.04
N MET A 7 29.89 32.41 -12.12
CA MET A 7 29.40 33.77 -12.43
C MET A 7 28.75 33.82 -13.82
N ILE A 8 29.37 33.18 -14.83
CA ILE A 8 28.83 33.14 -16.20
C ILE A 8 27.58 32.28 -16.27
N ALA A 9 27.56 31.08 -15.63
CA ALA A 9 26.39 30.21 -15.63
C ALA A 9 25.14 30.90 -15.08
N ILE A 10 25.27 31.56 -13.92
CA ILE A 10 24.16 32.33 -13.30
C ILE A 10 23.75 33.53 -14.16
N ARG A 11 24.72 34.24 -14.74
CA ARG A 11 24.45 35.43 -15.57
C ARG A 11 23.72 35.05 -16.86
N TYR A 12 23.99 33.91 -17.46
CA TYR A 12 23.29 33.43 -18.62
C TYR A 12 21.84 33.00 -18.33
N LEU A 13 21.56 32.48 -17.15
CA LEU A 13 20.19 32.17 -16.69
C LEU A 13 19.40 33.44 -16.34
N ARG A 14 20.09 34.54 -15.95
CA ARG A 14 19.51 35.82 -15.49
C ARG A 14 19.50 36.91 -16.59
N ALA A 15 19.15 36.52 -17.83
CA ALA A 15 19.22 37.43 -18.97
C ALA A 15 18.35 38.68 -18.83
N LYS A 16 18.92 39.87 -19.18
CA LYS A 16 18.22 41.17 -19.21
C LYS A 16 17.19 41.24 -20.34
N ARG A 17 16.16 42.08 -20.16
CA ARG A 17 14.95 42.39 -20.94
C ARG A 17 14.94 42.22 -22.49
N LYS A 18 16.06 42.04 -23.17
CA LYS A 18 16.14 41.86 -24.62
C LYS A 18 16.16 40.41 -25.09
N GLN A 19 16.20 39.43 -24.21
CA GLN A 19 16.26 37.96 -24.52
C GLN A 19 15.12 37.21 -23.86
N THR A 20 13.88 37.60 -24.14
CA THR A 20 12.65 37.02 -23.62
C THR A 20 12.56 35.52 -23.92
N VAL A 21 13.07 35.12 -25.10
CA VAL A 21 13.04 33.71 -25.56
C VAL A 21 13.83 32.80 -24.59
N ILE A 22 15.04 33.19 -24.18
CA ILE A 22 15.87 32.35 -23.26
C ILE A 22 15.16 32.18 -21.92
N SER A 23 14.58 33.25 -21.38
CA SER A 23 13.88 33.20 -20.10
C SER A 23 12.65 32.29 -20.15
N VAL A 24 11.89 32.31 -21.25
CA VAL A 24 10.73 31.46 -21.47
C VAL A 24 11.16 30.01 -21.59
N ILE A 25 12.19 29.72 -22.39
CA ILE A 25 12.72 28.36 -22.56
C ILE A 25 13.21 27.78 -21.23
N THR A 26 13.96 28.58 -20.44
CA THR A 26 14.44 28.15 -19.11
C THR A 26 13.26 27.91 -18.17
N ALA A 27 12.25 28.77 -18.17
CA ALA A 27 11.05 28.59 -17.33
C ALA A 27 10.28 27.31 -17.72
N ILE A 28 10.08 27.06 -19.01
CA ILE A 28 9.44 25.82 -19.49
C ILE A 28 10.22 24.58 -19.05
N SER A 29 11.56 24.65 -19.07
CA SER A 29 12.40 23.52 -18.63
C SER A 29 12.27 23.25 -17.14
N VAL A 30 12.35 24.31 -16.32
CA VAL A 30 12.17 24.20 -14.86
C VAL A 30 10.78 23.66 -14.54
N LEU A 31 9.73 24.16 -15.22
CA LEU A 31 8.36 23.67 -15.04
C LEU A 31 8.20 22.22 -15.50
N GLY A 32 8.84 21.83 -16.61
CA GLY A 32 8.80 20.45 -17.10
C GLY A 32 9.43 19.46 -16.10
N ILE A 33 10.61 19.80 -15.56
CA ILE A 33 11.26 19.00 -14.51
C ILE A 33 10.41 19.00 -13.23
N ALA A 34 9.91 20.15 -12.83
CA ALA A 34 9.07 20.27 -11.65
C ALA A 34 7.80 19.42 -11.76
N ALA A 35 7.14 19.41 -12.93
CA ALA A 35 5.98 18.59 -13.19
C ALA A 35 6.32 17.08 -13.16
N GLY A 36 7.47 16.68 -13.73
CA GLY A 36 7.94 15.30 -13.69
C GLY A 36 8.22 14.83 -12.27
N VAL A 37 8.99 15.59 -11.49
CA VAL A 37 9.31 15.30 -10.08
C VAL A 37 8.05 15.29 -9.23
N MET A 38 7.13 16.25 -9.41
CA MET A 38 5.84 16.28 -8.71
C MET A 38 5.00 15.04 -9.00
N ALA A 39 4.84 14.69 -10.28
CA ALA A 39 4.07 13.51 -10.68
C ALA A 39 4.66 12.23 -10.07
N LEU A 40 5.98 12.15 -10.01
CA LEU A 40 6.69 11.02 -9.43
C LEU A 40 6.47 10.90 -7.92
N ILE A 41 6.56 12.01 -7.18
CA ILE A 41 6.27 12.02 -5.74
C ILE A 41 4.82 11.62 -5.46
N LEU A 42 3.86 12.10 -6.26
CA LEU A 42 2.45 11.73 -6.11
C LEU A 42 2.21 10.25 -6.41
N ALA A 43 2.81 9.72 -7.48
CA ALA A 43 2.70 8.30 -7.83
C ALA A 43 3.28 7.40 -6.74
N LEU A 44 4.46 7.74 -6.19
CA LEU A 44 5.06 7.01 -5.08
C LEU A 44 4.23 7.12 -3.80
N ALA A 45 3.68 8.30 -3.50
CA ALA A 45 2.84 8.51 -2.32
C ALA A 45 1.54 7.67 -2.38
N ILE A 46 0.92 7.56 -3.55
CA ILE A 46 -0.25 6.70 -3.76
C ILE A 46 0.15 5.23 -3.59
N ASN A 47 1.22 4.79 -4.23
CA ASN A 47 1.69 3.40 -4.16
C ASN A 47 2.03 2.99 -2.72
N ASN A 48 2.79 3.82 -2.00
CA ASN A 48 3.13 3.58 -0.59
C ASN A 48 1.85 3.54 0.28
N GLY A 49 0.93 4.47 0.07
CA GLY A 49 -0.32 4.53 0.80
C GLY A 49 -1.19 3.28 0.58
N PHE A 50 -1.32 2.82 -0.66
CA PHE A 50 -2.01 1.56 -0.96
C PHE A 50 -1.35 0.38 -0.27
N GLN A 51 -0.03 0.24 -0.40
CA GLN A 51 0.72 -0.87 0.20
C GLN A 51 0.58 -0.87 1.73
N SER A 52 0.76 0.28 2.37
CA SER A 52 0.63 0.44 3.83
C SER A 52 -0.80 0.17 4.31
N SER A 53 -1.79 0.73 3.64
CA SER A 53 -3.21 0.55 3.99
C SER A 53 -3.63 -0.92 3.84
N PHE A 54 -3.27 -1.58 2.74
CA PHE A 54 -3.54 -3.01 2.55
C PHE A 54 -2.87 -3.87 3.61
N GLN A 55 -1.59 -3.66 3.87
CA GLN A 55 -0.87 -4.41 4.90
C GLN A 55 -1.53 -4.23 6.27
N ASN A 56 -1.80 -3.00 6.67
CA ASN A 56 -2.41 -2.72 7.97
C ASN A 56 -3.80 -3.35 8.10
N THR A 57 -4.62 -3.29 7.06
CA THR A 57 -5.97 -3.83 7.09
C THR A 57 -5.97 -5.36 7.10
N LEU A 58 -5.14 -6.00 6.27
CA LEU A 58 -5.00 -7.46 6.27
C LEU A 58 -4.48 -7.97 7.61
N LEU A 59 -3.45 -7.32 8.16
CA LEU A 59 -2.82 -7.75 9.42
C LEU A 59 -3.71 -7.52 10.64
N SER A 60 -4.59 -6.53 10.60
CA SER A 60 -5.58 -6.33 11.67
C SER A 60 -6.76 -7.29 11.56
N ALA A 61 -7.10 -7.74 10.35
CA ALA A 61 -8.25 -8.57 10.08
C ALA A 61 -7.98 -10.07 10.23
N THR A 62 -6.75 -10.52 9.90
CA THR A 62 -6.40 -11.94 9.83
C THR A 62 -5.32 -12.33 10.85
N ALA A 63 -5.23 -13.62 11.16
CA ALA A 63 -4.14 -14.17 11.94
C ALA A 63 -2.81 -14.06 11.15
N HIS A 64 -1.70 -13.88 11.87
CA HIS A 64 -0.38 -13.82 11.22
C HIS A 64 0.12 -15.20 10.81
N VAL A 65 -0.27 -16.24 11.56
CA VAL A 65 -0.06 -17.64 11.21
C VAL A 65 -1.33 -18.42 11.61
N SER A 66 -1.86 -19.22 10.69
CA SER A 66 -2.98 -20.13 10.91
C SER A 66 -2.46 -21.55 10.91
N VAL A 67 -2.62 -22.26 12.01
CA VAL A 67 -2.24 -23.67 12.14
C VAL A 67 -3.49 -24.50 11.97
N GLU A 68 -3.50 -25.36 10.95
CA GLU A 68 -4.65 -26.15 10.49
C GLU A 68 -4.28 -27.62 10.41
N GLU A 69 -5.25 -28.51 10.40
CA GLU A 69 -4.99 -29.91 10.10
C GLU A 69 -4.75 -30.14 8.62
N VAL A 70 -3.81 -31.04 8.29
CA VAL A 70 -3.56 -31.52 6.92
C VAL A 70 -4.79 -32.19 6.32
N ASN A 71 -5.54 -32.92 7.15
CA ASN A 71 -6.80 -33.55 6.78
C ASN A 71 -7.94 -32.94 7.62
N PRO A 72 -8.72 -32.04 7.07
CA PRO A 72 -9.72 -31.27 7.84
C PRO A 72 -10.95 -32.04 8.28
N GLU A 73 -10.96 -33.42 8.18
CA GLU A 73 -12.13 -34.24 8.48
C GLU A 73 -12.45 -34.38 9.96
N PHE A 74 -11.45 -34.23 10.85
CA PHE A 74 -11.61 -34.54 12.28
C PHE A 74 -11.51 -33.33 13.19
N GLY A 75 -10.88 -32.23 12.74
CA GLY A 75 -10.57 -31.07 13.55
C GLY A 75 -9.44 -31.34 14.57
N ILE A 76 -8.90 -30.25 15.14
CA ILE A 76 -7.79 -30.30 16.08
C ILE A 76 -8.32 -30.67 17.47
N ASP A 77 -8.02 -31.90 17.90
CA ASP A 77 -8.27 -32.35 19.25
C ASP A 77 -7.29 -31.74 20.26
N ARG A 78 -7.71 -31.59 21.51
CA ARG A 78 -6.85 -31.08 22.60
C ARG A 78 -6.16 -29.76 22.21
N TRP A 79 -6.87 -28.94 21.48
CA TRP A 79 -6.42 -27.63 20.98
C TRP A 79 -5.94 -26.71 22.11
N GLU A 80 -6.47 -26.83 23.34
CA GLU A 80 -6.07 -26.05 24.50
C GLU A 80 -4.59 -26.26 24.85
N ARG A 81 -4.15 -27.52 24.83
CA ARG A 81 -2.75 -27.87 25.06
C ARG A 81 -1.86 -27.32 23.95
N LEU A 82 -2.23 -27.51 22.70
CA LEU A 82 -1.48 -26.99 21.55
C LEU A 82 -1.40 -25.48 21.60
N ALA A 83 -2.49 -24.77 21.83
CA ALA A 83 -2.51 -23.31 21.98
C ALA A 83 -1.58 -22.85 23.12
N SER A 84 -1.52 -23.60 24.24
CA SER A 84 -0.60 -23.28 25.34
C SER A 84 0.87 -23.51 24.98
N GLU A 85 1.18 -24.52 24.16
CA GLU A 85 2.52 -24.78 23.65
C GLU A 85 2.94 -23.73 22.62
N PHE A 86 2.07 -23.35 21.70
CA PHE A 86 2.33 -22.31 20.69
C PHE A 86 2.57 -20.92 21.33
N ARG A 87 1.93 -20.60 22.44
CA ARG A 87 2.20 -19.34 23.17
C ARG A 87 3.62 -19.24 23.73
N LYS A 88 4.35 -20.36 23.83
CA LYS A 88 5.75 -20.37 24.29
C LYS A 88 6.76 -20.09 23.16
N ILE A 89 6.32 -20.13 21.91
CA ILE A 89 7.17 -19.82 20.75
C ILE A 89 7.54 -18.34 20.83
N PRO A 90 8.81 -17.97 20.65
CA PRO A 90 9.22 -16.57 20.57
C PRO A 90 8.40 -15.82 19.53
N HIS A 91 8.12 -14.54 19.80
CA HIS A 91 7.30 -13.65 18.96
C HIS A 91 5.80 -13.96 18.94
N VAL A 92 5.30 -15.01 19.57
CA VAL A 92 3.86 -15.27 19.67
C VAL A 92 3.26 -14.52 20.85
N ILE A 93 2.39 -13.54 20.57
CA ILE A 93 1.65 -12.75 21.57
C ILE A 93 0.40 -13.50 22.02
N ALA A 94 -0.30 -14.14 21.09
CA ALA A 94 -1.53 -14.87 21.37
C ALA A 94 -1.67 -16.08 20.46
N ALA A 95 -2.23 -17.17 20.99
CA ALA A 95 -2.67 -18.35 20.24
C ALA A 95 -4.14 -18.56 20.59
N THR A 96 -5.01 -18.31 19.60
CA THR A 96 -6.47 -18.33 19.77
C THR A 96 -7.06 -19.45 18.94
N PRO A 97 -7.79 -20.38 19.54
CA PRO A 97 -8.52 -21.39 18.77
C PRO A 97 -9.69 -20.75 18.03
N ALA A 98 -9.93 -21.18 16.81
CA ALA A 98 -11.03 -20.72 16.00
C ALA A 98 -11.67 -21.88 15.24
N LEU A 99 -12.96 -21.77 15.00
CA LEU A 99 -13.72 -22.72 14.20
C LEU A 99 -14.39 -21.95 13.05
N TYR A 100 -13.96 -22.21 11.85
CA TYR A 100 -14.52 -21.63 10.63
C TYR A 100 -15.49 -22.60 9.98
N GLY A 101 -16.61 -22.07 9.50
CA GLY A 101 -17.56 -22.84 8.74
C GLY A 101 -18.45 -21.99 7.86
N GLN A 102 -18.78 -22.52 6.69
CA GLN A 102 -19.72 -21.87 5.78
C GLN A 102 -21.15 -22.19 6.20
N VAL A 103 -21.95 -21.17 6.38
CA VAL A 103 -23.34 -21.25 6.79
C VAL A 103 -24.22 -20.38 5.89
N ALA A 104 -25.53 -20.64 5.86
CA ALA A 104 -26.46 -19.69 5.32
C ALA A 104 -27.07 -18.88 6.47
N VAL A 105 -27.13 -17.56 6.30
CA VAL A 105 -27.78 -16.66 7.27
C VAL A 105 -29.04 -16.07 6.65
N ARG A 106 -30.09 -15.93 7.44
CA ARG A 106 -31.35 -15.34 7.01
C ARG A 106 -31.81 -14.29 8.02
N GLY A 107 -31.81 -13.04 7.57
CA GLY A 107 -32.37 -11.91 8.30
C GLY A 107 -33.83 -11.59 7.90
N ALA A 108 -34.20 -10.31 8.01
CA ALA A 108 -35.52 -9.83 7.67
C ALA A 108 -35.78 -9.70 6.17
N LEU A 109 -34.73 -9.39 5.37
CA LEU A 109 -34.88 -9.13 3.94
C LEU A 109 -34.53 -10.36 3.11
N VAL A 110 -33.27 -10.80 3.16
CA VAL A 110 -32.73 -11.85 2.28
C VAL A 110 -31.90 -12.85 3.09
N GLY A 111 -31.81 -14.08 2.57
CA GLY A 111 -30.83 -15.09 3.03
C GLY A 111 -29.62 -15.08 2.13
N MET A 112 -28.42 -15.22 2.71
CA MET A 112 -27.15 -15.31 1.96
C MET A 112 -26.15 -16.20 2.66
N GLY A 113 -25.12 -16.63 1.92
CA GLY A 113 -24.01 -17.37 2.48
C GLY A 113 -23.11 -16.46 3.35
N ALA A 114 -22.66 -17.00 4.47
CA ALA A 114 -21.75 -16.30 5.38
C ALA A 114 -20.66 -17.26 5.89
N GLU A 115 -19.52 -16.72 6.25
CA GLU A 115 -18.45 -17.38 6.97
C GLU A 115 -18.67 -17.19 8.46
N LEU A 116 -19.02 -18.26 9.17
CA LEU A 116 -19.19 -18.25 10.62
C LEU A 116 -17.87 -18.57 11.29
N LYS A 117 -17.39 -17.65 12.12
CA LYS A 117 -16.18 -17.83 12.91
C LYS A 117 -16.52 -17.94 14.40
N GLY A 118 -16.36 -19.15 14.93
CA GLY A 118 -16.46 -19.42 16.36
C GLY A 118 -15.13 -19.15 17.06
N VAL A 119 -15.15 -18.31 18.08
CA VAL A 119 -13.96 -17.95 18.87
C VAL A 119 -14.30 -17.93 20.35
N PRO A 120 -13.32 -18.07 21.25
CA PRO A 120 -13.55 -17.89 22.68
C PRO A 120 -13.98 -16.45 22.96
N LEU A 121 -15.26 -16.25 23.23
CA LEU A 121 -15.84 -14.96 23.63
C LEU A 121 -16.38 -15.11 25.04
N GLY A 122 -15.96 -14.23 25.96
CA GLY A 122 -16.45 -14.25 27.36
C GLY A 122 -15.62 -13.39 28.29
N PRO A 123 -15.99 -13.35 29.58
CA PRO A 123 -15.22 -12.62 30.58
C PRO A 123 -13.78 -13.11 30.65
N GLY A 124 -12.81 -12.22 30.50
CA GLY A 124 -11.38 -12.55 30.56
C GLY A 124 -10.76 -13.00 29.25
N THR A 125 -11.51 -13.07 28.15
CA THR A 125 -10.95 -13.34 26.81
C THR A 125 -10.68 -12.04 26.06
N THR A 126 -9.57 -11.98 25.32
CA THR A 126 -9.28 -10.86 24.43
C THR A 126 -10.06 -11.06 23.14
N PRO A 127 -10.96 -10.12 22.77
CA PRO A 127 -11.70 -10.25 21.52
C PRO A 127 -10.76 -10.21 20.31
N PRO A 128 -11.14 -10.84 19.18
CA PRO A 128 -10.45 -10.66 17.93
C PRO A 128 -10.34 -9.16 17.55
N PRO A 129 -9.24 -8.73 16.90
CA PRO A 129 -9.04 -7.31 16.56
C PRO A 129 -10.20 -6.68 15.81
N LEU A 130 -10.84 -7.41 14.92
CA LEU A 130 -12.01 -6.96 14.18
C LEU A 130 -13.18 -6.54 15.08
N LEU A 131 -13.35 -7.18 16.22
CA LEU A 131 -14.41 -6.86 17.17
C LEU A 131 -14.07 -5.67 18.09
N HIS A 132 -12.85 -5.10 18.00
CA HIS A 132 -12.54 -3.83 18.65
C HIS A 132 -13.16 -2.62 17.94
N HIS A 133 -13.47 -2.75 16.65
CA HIS A 133 -14.04 -1.70 15.80
C HIS A 133 -15.53 -1.97 15.53
N LEU A 134 -16.34 -2.05 16.61
CA LEU A 134 -17.79 -2.16 16.49
C LEU A 134 -18.39 -0.81 16.07
N LYS A 135 -19.13 -0.81 14.97
CA LYS A 135 -19.94 0.33 14.52
C LYS A 135 -21.16 0.54 15.43
N SER A 136 -21.70 -0.56 15.94
CA SER A 136 -22.80 -0.57 16.90
C SER A 136 -22.76 -1.82 17.78
N GLY A 137 -23.23 -1.71 19.02
CA GLY A 137 -23.24 -2.81 19.99
C GLY A 137 -22.06 -2.77 20.95
N SER A 138 -21.96 -3.78 21.80
CA SER A 138 -20.91 -3.92 22.80
C SER A 138 -20.47 -5.36 22.92
N PHE A 139 -19.18 -5.57 23.07
CA PHE A 139 -18.58 -6.88 23.31
C PHE A 139 -18.82 -7.40 24.74
N SER A 140 -19.06 -6.50 25.69
CA SER A 140 -19.28 -6.86 27.08
C SER A 140 -20.65 -7.50 27.36
N ASP A 141 -21.62 -7.30 26.47
CA ASP A 141 -22.95 -7.88 26.63
C ASP A 141 -23.10 -9.08 25.67
N LEU A 142 -22.79 -10.26 26.18
CA LEU A 142 -23.02 -11.55 25.48
C LEU A 142 -24.29 -12.25 25.95
N SER A 143 -25.14 -11.54 26.72
CA SER A 143 -26.37 -12.08 27.29
C SER A 143 -27.44 -12.24 26.21
N ALA A 144 -27.42 -13.36 25.50
CA ALA A 144 -28.51 -13.79 24.64
C ALA A 144 -29.68 -14.33 25.48
N ARG A 145 -30.91 -14.24 24.95
CA ARG A 145 -32.06 -14.85 25.60
C ARG A 145 -31.91 -16.36 25.67
N PRO A 146 -32.56 -17.03 26.63
CA PRO A 146 -32.54 -18.50 26.66
C PRO A 146 -32.96 -19.09 25.30
N GLY A 147 -32.11 -19.97 24.74
CA GLY A 147 -32.34 -20.58 23.42
C GLY A 147 -31.85 -19.76 22.21
N GLU A 148 -31.22 -18.62 22.42
CA GLU A 148 -30.54 -17.82 21.38
C GLU A 148 -29.03 -17.74 21.64
N TYR A 149 -28.23 -17.61 20.56
CA TYR A 149 -26.78 -17.46 20.65
C TYR A 149 -26.36 -16.03 20.26
N PRO A 150 -25.33 -15.46 20.86
CA PRO A 150 -24.81 -14.15 20.47
C PRO A 150 -24.09 -14.23 19.12
N ILE A 151 -24.29 -13.24 18.25
CA ILE A 151 -23.58 -13.14 16.97
C ILE A 151 -23.21 -11.68 16.70
N PHE A 152 -22.00 -11.49 16.16
CA PHE A 152 -21.52 -10.22 15.64
C PHE A 152 -21.41 -10.35 14.13
N VAL A 153 -21.98 -9.40 13.39
CA VAL A 153 -22.04 -9.47 11.92
C VAL A 153 -21.32 -8.28 11.30
N GLY A 154 -20.72 -8.49 10.13
CA GLY A 154 -20.14 -7.40 9.36
C GLY A 154 -21.20 -6.41 8.87
N SER A 155 -20.82 -5.16 8.67
CA SER A 155 -21.75 -4.08 8.29
C SER A 155 -22.41 -4.35 6.94
N GLY A 156 -21.69 -4.91 5.96
CA GLY A 156 -22.24 -5.31 4.66
C GLY A 156 -23.23 -6.48 4.78
N LEU A 157 -22.91 -7.49 5.61
CA LEU A 157 -23.82 -8.61 5.89
C LEU A 157 -25.10 -8.14 6.58
N ALA A 158 -24.98 -7.22 7.54
CA ALA A 158 -26.12 -6.63 8.24
C ALA A 158 -27.02 -5.86 7.28
N GLN A 159 -26.44 -5.05 6.40
CA GLN A 159 -27.20 -4.27 5.41
C GLN A 159 -27.92 -5.18 4.41
N ALA A 160 -27.24 -6.19 3.87
CA ALA A 160 -27.82 -7.11 2.90
C ALA A 160 -28.95 -7.94 3.47
N THR A 161 -28.80 -8.45 4.71
CA THR A 161 -29.82 -9.28 5.39
C THR A 161 -30.92 -8.46 6.08
N GLY A 162 -30.73 -7.14 6.19
CA GLY A 162 -31.69 -6.22 6.85
C GLY A 162 -31.72 -6.39 8.36
N VAL A 163 -30.64 -6.84 9.00
CA VAL A 163 -30.58 -6.99 10.45
C VAL A 163 -30.03 -5.72 11.10
N VAL A 164 -30.53 -5.44 12.29
CA VAL A 164 -30.07 -4.34 13.14
C VAL A 164 -29.66 -4.88 14.51
N LEU A 165 -29.08 -4.03 15.32
CA LEU A 165 -28.66 -4.40 16.67
C LEU A 165 -29.84 -5.02 17.45
N HIS A 166 -29.58 -6.10 18.17
CA HIS A 166 -30.53 -6.89 18.94
C HIS A 166 -31.67 -7.59 18.14
N SER A 167 -31.62 -7.53 16.80
CA SER A 167 -32.58 -8.29 15.98
C SER A 167 -32.25 -9.78 15.95
N PRO A 168 -33.26 -10.63 15.72
CA PRO A 168 -33.01 -12.06 15.53
C PRO A 168 -32.40 -12.32 14.14
N LEU A 169 -31.45 -13.26 14.08
CA LEU A 169 -30.84 -13.77 12.86
C LEU A 169 -30.91 -15.28 12.87
N SER A 170 -31.41 -15.89 11.81
CA SER A 170 -31.40 -17.35 11.65
C SER A 170 -30.12 -17.78 10.95
N VAL A 171 -29.36 -18.68 11.57
CA VAL A 171 -28.19 -19.32 10.98
C VAL A 171 -28.55 -20.74 10.64
N ILE A 172 -28.31 -21.17 9.40
CA ILE A 172 -28.64 -22.47 8.87
C ILE A 172 -27.33 -23.22 8.68
N GLY A 173 -27.13 -24.23 9.51
CA GLY A 173 -26.02 -25.19 9.42
C GLY A 173 -26.49 -26.52 8.81
N TRP A 174 -25.55 -27.38 8.48
CA TRP A 174 -25.81 -28.72 8.00
C TRP A 174 -25.46 -29.71 9.10
N GLN A 175 -26.43 -30.56 9.45
CA GLN A 175 -26.24 -31.57 10.50
C GLN A 175 -26.42 -32.98 9.92
N LEU A 176 -25.60 -33.89 10.41
CA LEU A 176 -25.71 -35.31 10.04
C LEU A 176 -26.89 -35.93 10.78
N THR A 177 -27.88 -36.39 10.03
CA THR A 177 -29.05 -37.13 10.56
C THR A 177 -29.00 -38.58 10.10
N PRO A 178 -29.77 -39.47 10.73
CA PRO A 178 -29.82 -40.88 10.29
C PRO A 178 -30.27 -41.08 8.83
N VAL A 179 -30.88 -40.06 8.23
CA VAL A 179 -31.38 -40.09 6.84
C VAL A 179 -30.43 -39.35 5.88
N GLY A 180 -29.33 -38.75 6.37
CA GLY A 180 -28.36 -37.99 5.62
C GLY A 180 -28.18 -36.56 6.14
N MET A 181 -27.46 -35.72 5.42
CA MET A 181 -27.24 -34.30 5.77
C MET A 181 -28.56 -33.52 5.63
N ALA A 182 -28.97 -32.87 6.70
CA ALA A 182 -30.17 -32.01 6.72
C ALA A 182 -29.86 -30.62 7.23
N PRO A 183 -30.53 -29.58 6.69
CA PRO A 183 -30.36 -28.21 7.20
C PRO A 183 -31.04 -28.08 8.58
N SER A 184 -30.30 -27.54 9.53
CA SER A 184 -30.80 -27.17 10.88
C SER A 184 -30.73 -25.69 11.09
N VAL A 185 -31.81 -25.10 11.67
CA VAL A 185 -31.93 -23.67 11.86
C VAL A 185 -31.68 -23.32 13.32
N PHE A 186 -30.70 -22.47 13.53
CA PHE A 186 -30.32 -21.96 14.85
C PHE A 186 -30.72 -20.47 14.97
N ARG A 187 -31.21 -20.09 16.14
CA ARG A 187 -31.58 -18.71 16.41
C ARG A 187 -30.43 -17.97 17.07
N PHE A 188 -30.03 -16.88 16.43
CA PHE A 188 -29.00 -15.97 16.92
C PHE A 188 -29.61 -14.59 17.19
N ARG A 189 -28.95 -13.85 18.07
CA ARG A 189 -29.24 -12.46 18.33
C ARG A 189 -28.01 -11.61 17.99
N VAL A 190 -28.21 -10.57 17.18
CA VAL A 190 -27.15 -9.65 16.77
C VAL A 190 -26.75 -8.78 17.97
N MET A 191 -25.56 -9.00 18.52
CA MET A 191 -25.01 -8.27 19.67
C MET A 191 -24.10 -7.12 19.25
N GLY A 192 -23.62 -7.11 18.00
CA GLY A 192 -22.85 -6.03 17.45
C GLY A 192 -22.71 -6.13 15.94
N ILE A 193 -22.44 -4.97 15.33
CA ILE A 193 -22.12 -4.85 13.91
C ILE A 193 -20.72 -4.25 13.83
N PHE A 194 -19.77 -4.96 13.19
CA PHE A 194 -18.40 -4.50 13.00
C PHE A 194 -18.19 -3.98 11.58
N GLU A 195 -17.16 -3.17 11.43
CA GLU A 195 -16.72 -2.61 10.16
C GLU A 195 -15.19 -2.70 10.09
N SER A 196 -14.71 -3.63 9.26
CA SER A 196 -13.27 -3.92 9.13
C SER A 196 -12.57 -3.00 8.13
N GLY A 197 -13.35 -2.36 7.25
CA GLY A 197 -12.86 -1.64 6.09
C GLY A 197 -12.49 -2.53 4.90
N LEU A 198 -12.72 -3.86 5.00
CA LEU A 198 -12.59 -4.81 3.91
C LEU A 198 -13.97 -5.31 3.51
N TYR A 199 -14.41 -4.96 2.31
CA TYR A 199 -15.75 -5.32 1.82
C TYR A 199 -16.05 -6.82 1.92
N ASP A 200 -15.11 -7.69 1.55
CA ASP A 200 -15.30 -9.14 1.58
C ASP A 200 -15.52 -9.68 3.00
N ILE A 201 -14.83 -9.11 3.99
CA ILE A 201 -15.01 -9.47 5.39
C ILE A 201 -16.34 -8.91 5.90
N ASP A 202 -16.60 -7.63 5.65
CA ASP A 202 -17.81 -6.96 6.12
C ASP A 202 -19.08 -7.51 5.48
N ALA A 203 -19.00 -8.01 4.23
CA ALA A 203 -20.14 -8.58 3.51
C ALA A 203 -20.41 -10.06 3.84
N ARG A 204 -19.44 -10.80 4.38
CA ARG A 204 -19.59 -12.27 4.50
C ARG A 204 -19.33 -12.83 5.89
N TRP A 205 -18.63 -12.12 6.79
CA TRP A 205 -18.20 -12.70 8.06
C TRP A 205 -19.18 -12.44 9.20
N ALA A 206 -19.31 -13.47 10.03
CA ALA A 206 -20.03 -13.41 11.28
C ALA A 206 -19.24 -14.12 12.39
N PHE A 207 -19.13 -13.49 13.56
CA PHE A 207 -18.45 -14.03 14.73
C PHE A 207 -19.44 -14.51 15.77
N THR A 208 -19.16 -15.64 16.40
CA THR A 208 -19.94 -16.15 17.52
C THR A 208 -19.04 -16.83 18.55
N THR A 209 -19.63 -17.32 19.63
CA THR A 209 -18.90 -18.11 20.62
C THR A 209 -18.49 -19.46 20.03
N LEU A 210 -17.35 -20.00 20.46
CA LEU A 210 -16.86 -21.30 19.99
C LEU A 210 -17.90 -22.42 20.20
N PRO A 211 -18.56 -22.55 21.38
CA PRO A 211 -19.58 -23.57 21.55
C PRO A 211 -20.81 -23.41 20.66
N ALA A 212 -21.16 -22.17 20.30
CA ALA A 212 -22.28 -21.93 19.38
C ALA A 212 -21.92 -22.35 17.96
N ALA A 213 -20.70 -22.05 17.50
CA ALA A 213 -20.20 -22.48 16.19
C ALA A 213 -20.10 -24.01 16.09
N GLN A 214 -19.56 -24.69 17.12
CA GLN A 214 -19.48 -26.13 17.20
C GLN A 214 -20.84 -26.77 17.05
N ARG A 215 -21.87 -26.22 17.71
CA ARG A 215 -23.25 -26.69 17.62
C ARG A 215 -23.88 -26.48 16.24
N VAL A 216 -23.60 -25.35 15.58
CA VAL A 216 -24.12 -25.07 14.22
C VAL A 216 -23.48 -25.98 13.18
N LEU A 217 -22.19 -26.30 13.35
CA LEU A 217 -21.42 -27.11 12.41
C LEU A 217 -21.47 -28.60 12.73
N ASP A 218 -22.21 -29.01 13.78
CA ASP A 218 -22.35 -30.40 14.24
C ASP A 218 -21.02 -31.05 14.58
N LEU A 219 -20.17 -30.32 15.29
CA LEU A 219 -18.85 -30.72 15.73
C LEU A 219 -18.78 -30.77 17.26
N ASP A 220 -18.05 -31.75 17.77
CA ASP A 220 -17.76 -31.87 19.19
C ASP A 220 -16.75 -30.81 19.63
N ASP A 221 -16.01 -30.99 20.72
CA ASP A 221 -15.01 -30.04 21.24
C ASP A 221 -13.72 -30.05 20.41
N VAL A 222 -13.85 -29.65 19.14
CA VAL A 222 -12.75 -29.51 18.18
C VAL A 222 -12.72 -28.12 17.59
N VAL A 223 -11.55 -27.70 17.08
CA VAL A 223 -11.37 -26.51 16.28
C VAL A 223 -10.68 -26.87 14.98
N ASN A 224 -10.87 -26.12 13.92
CA ASN A 224 -10.17 -26.38 12.66
C ASN A 224 -8.92 -25.52 12.47
N VAL A 225 -8.79 -24.45 13.24
CA VAL A 225 -7.64 -23.53 13.15
C VAL A 225 -7.19 -23.08 14.53
N ILE A 226 -5.89 -22.99 14.75
CA ILE A 226 -5.30 -22.23 15.87
C ILE A 226 -4.60 -21.01 15.27
N GLU A 227 -5.10 -19.83 15.57
CA GLU A 227 -4.58 -18.55 15.07
C GLU A 227 -3.48 -18.03 15.97
N LEU A 228 -2.29 -17.79 15.39
CA LEU A 228 -1.18 -17.22 16.09
C LEU A 228 -1.04 -15.75 15.69
N ARG A 229 -0.96 -14.89 16.70
CA ARG A 229 -0.69 -13.47 16.57
C ARG A 229 0.72 -13.17 17.03
N LEU A 230 1.45 -12.43 16.25
CA LEU A 230 2.87 -12.13 16.46
C LEU A 230 3.08 -10.65 16.78
N ASP A 231 4.16 -10.35 17.51
CA ASP A 231 4.68 -8.99 17.70
C ASP A 231 5.41 -8.49 16.43
N ASP A 232 6.11 -9.39 15.73
CA ASP A 232 6.72 -9.11 14.43
C ASP A 232 6.13 -10.03 13.35
N ILE A 233 5.41 -9.45 12.40
CA ILE A 233 4.76 -10.15 11.30
C ILE A 233 5.75 -10.78 10.30
N PHE A 234 6.98 -10.28 10.24
CA PHE A 234 8.01 -10.81 9.35
C PHE A 234 8.60 -12.12 9.87
N GLU A 235 8.47 -12.40 11.18
CA GLU A 235 8.85 -13.66 11.80
C GLU A 235 7.81 -14.79 11.55
N ALA A 236 6.71 -14.52 10.86
CA ALA A 236 5.64 -15.49 10.61
C ALA A 236 6.16 -16.82 10.02
N ARG A 237 7.13 -16.79 9.10
CA ARG A 237 7.71 -18.01 8.52
C ARG A 237 8.53 -18.83 9.50
N HIS A 238 9.20 -18.16 10.44
CA HIS A 238 9.96 -18.84 11.48
C HIS A 238 9.01 -19.50 12.48
N VAL A 239 8.01 -18.75 12.93
CA VAL A 239 6.98 -19.24 13.86
C VAL A 239 6.16 -20.37 13.25
N ALA A 240 5.80 -20.29 11.96
CA ALA A 240 5.07 -21.34 11.26
C ALA A 240 5.84 -22.67 11.28
N ARG A 241 7.12 -22.68 10.95
CA ARG A 241 7.96 -23.89 10.99
C ARG A 241 8.08 -24.48 12.40
N GLU A 242 8.17 -23.61 13.41
CA GLU A 242 8.24 -24.05 14.80
C GLU A 242 6.90 -24.63 15.27
N ALA A 243 5.78 -24.02 14.86
CA ALA A 243 4.45 -24.54 15.13
C ALA A 243 4.20 -25.91 14.46
N GLU A 244 4.64 -26.10 13.22
CA GLU A 244 4.60 -27.39 12.54
C GLU A 244 5.45 -28.45 13.25
N ARG A 245 6.63 -28.07 13.75
CA ARG A 245 7.50 -28.97 14.51
C ARG A 245 6.82 -29.46 15.80
N ILE A 246 6.13 -28.57 16.50
CA ILE A 246 5.38 -28.89 17.72
C ILE A 246 4.14 -29.73 17.41
N GLY A 247 3.40 -29.36 16.35
CA GLY A 247 2.18 -30.05 15.92
C GLY A 247 2.41 -31.39 15.23
N GLY A 248 3.64 -31.64 14.76
CA GLY A 248 4.01 -32.84 14.02
C GLY A 248 3.38 -32.93 12.63
N HIS A 249 3.39 -34.10 12.01
CA HIS A 249 2.92 -34.33 10.62
C HIS A 249 1.42 -34.11 10.40
N LYS A 250 0.65 -33.89 11.43
CA LYS A 250 -0.80 -33.68 11.32
C LYS A 250 -1.21 -32.25 11.09
N LEU A 251 -0.32 -31.28 11.40
CA LEU A 251 -0.62 -29.86 11.32
C LEU A 251 0.25 -29.19 10.25
N VAL A 252 -0.34 -28.24 9.56
CA VAL A 252 0.29 -27.32 8.61
C VAL A 252 0.08 -25.89 9.09
N ALA A 253 1.11 -25.08 8.99
CA ALA A 253 1.05 -23.68 9.40
C ALA A 253 1.16 -22.76 8.18
N ASN A 254 0.05 -22.15 7.84
CA ASN A 254 -0.04 -21.17 6.75
C ASN A 254 0.23 -19.77 7.29
N THR A 255 1.18 -19.05 6.68
CA THR A 255 1.43 -17.67 7.03
C THR A 255 0.46 -16.73 6.32
N TRP A 256 0.27 -15.50 6.86
CA TRP A 256 -0.49 -14.46 6.18
C TRP A 256 0.03 -14.18 4.75
N MET A 257 1.33 -14.39 4.51
CA MET A 257 1.94 -14.25 3.19
C MET A 257 1.51 -15.37 2.23
N ASP A 258 1.36 -16.60 2.72
CA ASP A 258 0.94 -17.74 1.91
C ASP A 258 -0.55 -17.64 1.57
N GLN A 259 -1.38 -17.24 2.52
CA GLN A 259 -2.82 -17.01 2.33
C GLN A 259 -3.10 -15.86 1.35
N ASN A 260 -2.26 -14.80 1.35
CA ASN A 260 -2.41 -13.65 0.48
C ASN A 260 -1.41 -13.62 -0.69
N ARG A 261 -0.89 -14.77 -1.10
CA ARG A 261 0.16 -14.88 -2.13
C ARG A 261 -0.23 -14.23 -3.46
N ALA A 262 -1.47 -14.39 -3.89
CA ALA A 262 -1.96 -13.78 -5.13
C ALA A 262 -1.93 -12.24 -5.05
N LEU A 263 -2.35 -11.68 -3.91
CA LEU A 263 -2.33 -10.25 -3.66
C LEU A 263 -0.89 -9.71 -3.58
N LEU A 264 0.00 -10.40 -2.85
CA LEU A 264 1.41 -10.01 -2.76
C LEU A 264 2.10 -10.04 -4.12
N ASN A 265 1.80 -11.03 -4.96
CA ASN A 265 2.29 -11.08 -6.34
C ASN A 265 1.74 -9.92 -7.17
N ALA A 266 0.48 -9.55 -7.02
CA ALA A 266 -0.12 -8.40 -7.69
C ALA A 266 0.57 -7.09 -7.28
N LEU A 267 0.83 -6.88 -5.98
CA LEU A 267 1.57 -5.72 -5.47
C LEU A 267 3.02 -5.67 -5.98
N GLN A 268 3.69 -6.83 -6.14
CA GLN A 268 5.02 -6.88 -6.74
C GLN A 268 5.00 -6.49 -8.22
N MET A 269 3.99 -6.95 -8.97
CA MET A 269 3.80 -6.56 -10.38
C MET A 269 3.46 -5.07 -10.50
N GLU A 270 2.62 -4.54 -9.64
CA GLU A 270 2.32 -3.12 -9.57
C GLU A 270 3.58 -2.28 -9.32
N LYS A 271 4.44 -2.70 -8.39
CA LYS A 271 5.73 -2.06 -8.13
C LYS A 271 6.62 -2.04 -9.38
N LEU A 272 6.67 -3.14 -10.14
CA LEU A 272 7.42 -3.21 -11.39
C LEU A 272 6.86 -2.22 -12.43
N VAL A 273 5.54 -2.18 -12.62
CA VAL A 273 4.86 -1.25 -13.54
C VAL A 273 5.13 0.20 -13.11
N SER A 274 5.06 0.49 -11.81
CA SER A 274 5.37 1.81 -11.25
C SER A 274 6.81 2.22 -11.55
N VAL A 275 7.79 1.34 -11.36
CA VAL A 275 9.21 1.61 -11.68
C VAL A 275 9.38 1.90 -13.17
N ILE A 276 8.73 1.15 -14.06
CA ILE A 276 8.80 1.38 -15.50
C ILE A 276 8.19 2.74 -15.85
N THR A 277 7.00 3.04 -15.32
CA THR A 277 6.31 4.32 -15.58
C THR A 277 7.13 5.50 -15.10
N VAL A 278 7.68 5.41 -13.90
CA VAL A 278 8.58 6.39 -13.31
C VAL A 278 9.81 6.61 -14.20
N SER A 279 10.44 5.52 -14.67
CA SER A 279 11.61 5.59 -15.55
C SER A 279 11.29 6.26 -16.88
N LEU A 280 10.09 6.04 -17.43
CA LEU A 280 9.63 6.71 -18.64
C LEU A 280 9.42 8.22 -18.42
N ILE A 281 8.81 8.62 -17.32
CA ILE A 281 8.63 10.03 -16.95
C ILE A 281 9.99 10.73 -16.82
N GLU A 282 10.95 10.10 -16.14
CA GLU A 282 12.31 10.61 -16.01
C GLU A 282 13.05 10.71 -17.35
N LEU A 283 12.85 9.73 -18.23
CA LEU A 283 13.42 9.78 -19.57
C LEU A 283 12.90 10.99 -20.36
N VAL A 284 11.60 11.25 -20.29
CA VAL A 284 10.98 12.43 -20.95
C VAL A 284 11.53 13.73 -20.36
N ALA A 285 11.68 13.81 -19.03
CA ALA A 285 12.28 14.97 -18.37
C ALA A 285 13.73 15.20 -18.83
N ALA A 286 14.53 14.13 -18.91
CA ALA A 286 15.91 14.17 -19.39
C ALA A 286 15.99 14.64 -20.85
N LEU A 287 15.12 14.14 -21.72
CA LEU A 287 15.02 14.57 -23.13
C LEU A 287 14.65 16.06 -23.22
N ASN A 288 13.75 16.54 -22.41
CA ASN A 288 13.38 17.96 -22.35
C ASN A 288 14.61 18.83 -21.98
N ILE A 289 15.38 18.44 -20.97
CA ILE A 289 16.62 19.14 -20.60
C ILE A 289 17.61 19.15 -21.78
N LEU A 290 17.79 18.03 -22.45
CA LEU A 290 18.68 17.89 -23.61
C LEU A 290 18.29 18.87 -24.73
N VAL A 291 17.02 18.88 -25.13
CA VAL A 291 16.51 19.78 -26.19
C VAL A 291 16.73 21.24 -25.84
N VAL A 292 16.42 21.62 -24.60
CA VAL A 292 16.58 23.00 -24.13
C VAL A 292 18.05 23.41 -24.09
N LEU A 293 18.95 22.56 -23.66
CA LEU A 293 20.38 22.87 -23.64
C LEU A 293 20.98 22.97 -25.06
N VAL A 294 20.55 22.11 -25.98
CA VAL A 294 20.93 22.23 -27.38
C VAL A 294 20.50 23.60 -27.93
N MET A 295 19.26 24.00 -27.70
CA MET A 295 18.72 25.27 -28.13
C MET A 295 19.47 26.47 -27.50
N LEU A 296 19.76 26.37 -26.21
CA LEU A 296 20.54 27.39 -25.48
C LEU A 296 21.97 27.52 -26.00
N VAL A 297 22.63 26.41 -26.34
CA VAL A 297 23.96 26.40 -26.98
C VAL A 297 23.89 27.08 -28.37
N MET A 298 22.90 26.76 -29.17
CA MET A 298 22.72 27.37 -30.49
C MET A 298 22.50 28.90 -30.40
N GLU A 299 21.68 29.36 -29.46
CA GLU A 299 21.40 30.78 -29.25
C GLU A 299 22.62 31.54 -28.71
N LYS A 300 23.46 30.88 -27.90
CA LYS A 300 24.67 31.45 -27.30
C LYS A 300 25.94 31.22 -28.11
N HIS A 301 25.82 30.71 -29.34
CA HIS A 301 26.93 30.37 -30.21
C HIS A 301 27.95 31.48 -30.36
N ARG A 302 27.49 32.73 -30.56
CA ARG A 302 28.34 33.95 -30.71
C ARG A 302 29.03 34.30 -29.39
N ASP A 303 28.31 34.26 -28.27
CA ASP A 303 28.88 34.56 -26.94
C ASP A 303 29.98 33.55 -26.58
N ILE A 304 29.79 32.26 -26.93
CA ILE A 304 30.79 31.21 -26.77
C ILE A 304 32.04 31.47 -27.59
N ALA A 305 31.86 31.85 -28.87
CA ALA A 305 33.00 32.18 -29.75
C ALA A 305 33.81 33.38 -29.23
N ILE A 306 33.15 34.42 -28.71
CA ILE A 306 33.81 35.57 -28.07
C ILE A 306 34.60 35.15 -26.83
N LEU A 307 34.02 34.34 -25.97
CA LEU A 307 34.71 33.85 -24.76
C LEU A 307 35.93 33.01 -25.13
N MET A 308 35.84 32.14 -26.14
CA MET A 308 36.95 31.33 -26.61
C MET A 308 38.07 32.19 -27.27
N SER A 309 37.71 33.22 -28.01
CA SER A 309 38.67 34.17 -28.58
C SER A 309 39.41 35.02 -27.53
N MET A 310 38.76 35.25 -26.37
CA MET A 310 39.34 35.89 -25.17
C MET A 310 40.22 34.94 -24.35
N GLY A 311 40.35 33.65 -24.74
CA GLY A 311 41.24 32.68 -24.09
C GLY A 311 40.52 31.70 -23.17
N ALA A 312 39.21 31.60 -23.19
CA ALA A 312 38.48 30.54 -22.44
C ALA A 312 38.79 29.16 -23.00
N ARG A 313 39.11 28.20 -22.11
CA ARG A 313 39.39 26.85 -22.49
C ARG A 313 38.11 26.05 -22.79
N ARG A 314 38.17 25.06 -23.67
CA ARG A 314 37.03 24.18 -24.00
C ARG A 314 36.38 23.55 -22.78
N GLU A 315 37.18 23.11 -21.81
CA GLU A 315 36.70 22.53 -20.55
C GLU A 315 35.88 23.53 -19.72
N GLN A 316 36.27 24.82 -19.72
CA GLN A 316 35.53 25.86 -19.00
C GLN A 316 34.16 26.12 -19.65
N ILE A 317 34.07 26.12 -20.97
CA ILE A 317 32.80 26.21 -21.69
C ILE A 317 31.91 25.00 -21.37
N GLN A 318 32.48 23.81 -21.40
CA GLN A 318 31.75 22.58 -21.03
C GLN A 318 31.21 22.65 -19.60
N HIS A 319 32.02 23.07 -18.64
CA HIS A 319 31.62 23.23 -17.23
C HIS A 319 30.50 24.25 -17.06
N ILE A 320 30.51 25.37 -17.79
CA ILE A 320 29.46 26.40 -17.75
C ILE A 320 28.10 25.79 -18.12
N PHE A 321 28.02 25.02 -19.22
CA PHE A 321 26.77 24.42 -19.66
C PHE A 321 26.30 23.26 -18.75
N VAL A 322 27.20 22.44 -18.24
CA VAL A 322 26.89 21.41 -17.23
C VAL A 322 26.32 22.06 -15.98
N LEU A 323 26.91 23.18 -15.55
CA LEU A 323 26.45 23.93 -14.39
C LEU A 323 25.04 24.54 -14.61
N GLN A 324 24.77 25.04 -15.80
CA GLN A 324 23.44 25.54 -16.17
C GLN A 324 22.38 24.45 -16.10
N GLY A 325 22.65 23.27 -16.70
CA GLY A 325 21.71 22.16 -16.61
C GLY A 325 21.49 21.70 -15.17
N LEU A 326 22.53 21.65 -14.36
CA LEU A 326 22.42 21.29 -12.95
C LEU A 326 21.59 22.35 -12.17
N LEU A 327 21.77 23.63 -12.44
CA LEU A 327 20.95 24.69 -11.82
C LEU A 327 19.47 24.62 -12.22
N ILE A 328 19.19 24.38 -13.50
CA ILE A 328 17.82 24.16 -14.00
C ILE A 328 17.22 22.91 -13.35
N GLY A 329 17.98 21.80 -13.33
CA GLY A 329 17.57 20.56 -12.68
C GLY A 329 17.27 20.75 -11.20
N THR A 330 18.17 21.42 -10.46
CA THR A 330 17.99 21.68 -9.03
C THR A 330 16.77 22.57 -8.75
N ALA A 331 16.58 23.64 -9.53
CA ALA A 331 15.42 24.51 -9.39
C ALA A 331 14.10 23.75 -9.67
N GLY A 332 14.09 22.94 -10.73
CA GLY A 332 12.94 22.07 -11.05
C GLY A 332 12.65 21.04 -9.95
N CYS A 333 13.70 20.37 -9.41
CA CYS A 333 13.56 19.44 -8.30
C CYS A 333 12.98 20.10 -7.04
N ILE A 334 13.50 21.27 -6.65
CA ILE A 334 13.00 21.99 -5.46
C ILE A 334 11.52 22.33 -5.63
N LEU A 335 11.13 22.89 -6.78
CA LEU A 335 9.74 23.21 -7.07
C LEU A 335 8.87 21.96 -7.15
N GLY A 336 9.34 20.90 -7.82
CA GLY A 336 8.61 19.65 -7.95
C GLY A 336 8.40 18.93 -6.61
N LEU A 337 9.44 18.89 -5.76
CA LEU A 337 9.34 18.32 -4.41
C LEU A 337 8.37 19.13 -3.54
N THR A 338 8.52 20.45 -3.51
CA THR A 338 7.64 21.30 -2.68
C THR A 338 6.19 21.16 -3.09
N LEU A 339 5.89 21.18 -4.39
CA LEU A 339 4.53 20.97 -4.90
C LEU A 339 4.05 19.54 -4.66
N GLY A 340 4.88 18.54 -4.94
CA GLY A 340 4.52 17.12 -4.78
C GLY A 340 4.19 16.76 -3.34
N PHE A 341 5.04 17.14 -2.39
CA PHE A 341 4.77 16.88 -0.95
C PHE A 341 3.59 17.70 -0.44
N SER A 342 3.45 18.98 -0.86
CA SER A 342 2.32 19.81 -0.43
C SER A 342 0.99 19.26 -0.93
N ILE A 343 0.92 18.85 -2.20
CA ILE A 343 -0.30 18.28 -2.79
C ILE A 343 -0.59 16.92 -2.15
N SER A 344 0.41 16.06 -1.98
CA SER A 344 0.25 14.76 -1.31
C SER A 344 -0.29 14.94 0.12
N ALA A 345 0.27 15.87 0.90
CA ALA A 345 -0.21 16.16 2.26
C ALA A 345 -1.64 16.71 2.26
N LEU A 346 -1.99 17.54 1.27
CA LEU A 346 -3.35 18.07 1.12
C LEU A 346 -4.36 16.95 0.85
N PHE A 347 -4.06 16.05 -0.09
CA PHE A 347 -4.92 14.90 -0.40
C PHE A 347 -5.02 13.92 0.77
N ALA A 348 -3.91 13.66 1.47
CA ALA A 348 -3.89 12.84 2.67
C ALA A 348 -4.78 13.42 3.80
N HIS A 349 -4.83 14.75 3.95
CA HIS A 349 -5.59 15.39 5.03
C HIS A 349 -7.08 15.51 4.71
N TYR A 350 -7.43 15.89 3.47
CA TYR A 350 -8.83 16.18 3.11
C TYR A 350 -9.59 14.99 2.52
N HIS A 351 -8.92 13.87 2.20
CA HIS A 351 -9.54 12.66 1.64
C HIS A 351 -10.47 12.95 0.43
N TRP A 352 -10.06 13.87 -0.46
CA TRP A 352 -10.90 14.32 -1.58
C TRP A 352 -11.20 13.22 -2.61
N LEU A 353 -10.26 12.30 -2.80
CA LEU A 353 -10.43 11.19 -3.74
C LEU A 353 -11.12 10.03 -3.03
N ARG A 354 -12.45 10.04 -3.07
CA ARG A 354 -13.26 8.93 -2.57
C ARG A 354 -13.29 7.80 -3.58
N LEU A 355 -13.15 6.59 -3.08
CA LEU A 355 -13.28 5.35 -3.84
C LEU A 355 -14.62 4.69 -3.50
N ASP A 356 -15.14 3.89 -4.43
CA ASP A 356 -16.27 3.03 -4.14
C ASP A 356 -15.79 1.85 -3.29
N GLU A 357 -16.23 1.77 -2.05
CA GLU A 357 -15.84 0.74 -1.07
C GLU A 357 -16.15 -0.67 -1.57
N THR A 358 -17.19 -0.82 -2.39
CA THR A 358 -17.61 -2.11 -2.94
C THR A 358 -16.62 -2.68 -3.98
N VAL A 359 -15.82 -1.81 -4.62
CA VAL A 359 -14.87 -2.19 -5.67
C VAL A 359 -13.44 -2.22 -5.15
N TYR A 360 -13.06 -1.21 -4.33
CA TYR A 360 -11.66 -0.98 -3.94
C TYR A 360 -11.33 -1.39 -2.50
N ALA A 361 -12.30 -1.87 -1.74
CA ALA A 361 -12.15 -2.21 -0.32
C ALA A 361 -11.60 -1.06 0.57
N MET A 362 -11.65 0.17 0.07
CA MET A 362 -11.18 1.37 0.75
C MET A 362 -12.10 2.55 0.43
N SER A 363 -12.32 3.42 1.40
CA SER A 363 -13.21 4.60 1.25
C SER A 363 -12.56 5.77 0.50
N TYR A 364 -11.22 5.83 0.45
CA TYR A 364 -10.45 6.92 -0.17
C TYR A 364 -9.08 6.44 -0.64
N VAL A 365 -8.48 7.19 -1.58
CA VAL A 365 -7.10 6.94 -2.02
C VAL A 365 -6.13 7.34 -0.92
N PRO A 366 -5.36 6.41 -0.35
CA PRO A 366 -4.37 6.73 0.66
C PRO A 366 -3.14 7.38 0.03
N PHE A 367 -2.70 8.52 0.57
CA PHE A 367 -1.46 9.20 0.17
C PHE A 367 -0.47 9.12 1.33
N GLU A 368 0.60 8.38 1.14
CA GLU A 368 1.67 8.26 2.13
C GLU A 368 3.02 8.60 1.50
N SER A 369 3.50 9.81 1.76
CA SER A 369 4.76 10.29 1.20
C SER A 369 5.90 10.15 2.20
N HIS A 370 6.97 9.48 1.80
CA HIS A 370 8.17 9.32 2.62
C HIS A 370 9.27 10.27 2.16
N TRP A 371 9.98 10.88 3.10
CA TRP A 371 11.12 11.76 2.80
C TRP A 371 12.23 11.04 2.01
N ARG A 372 12.37 9.73 2.20
CA ARG A 372 13.31 8.88 1.45
C ARG A 372 13.04 8.90 -0.05
N ASP A 373 11.77 8.90 -0.44
CA ASP A 373 11.36 8.95 -1.85
C ASP A 373 11.80 10.28 -2.46
N GLY A 374 11.67 11.39 -1.75
CA GLY A 374 12.17 12.69 -2.17
C GLY A 374 13.67 12.71 -2.42
N VAL A 375 14.47 12.05 -1.58
CA VAL A 375 15.92 11.93 -1.77
C VAL A 375 16.26 11.11 -3.02
N TRP A 376 15.61 9.94 -3.21
CA TRP A 376 15.83 9.10 -4.37
C TRP A 376 15.41 9.78 -5.68
N VAL A 377 14.24 10.39 -5.70
CA VAL A 377 13.73 11.14 -6.86
C VAL A 377 14.68 12.27 -7.22
N THR A 378 15.14 13.04 -6.24
CA THR A 378 16.12 14.12 -6.47
C THR A 378 17.43 13.59 -7.03
N ALA A 379 17.95 12.49 -6.48
CA ALA A 379 19.20 11.89 -6.96
C ALA A 379 19.09 11.42 -8.42
N ILE A 380 17.98 10.77 -8.77
CA ILE A 380 17.72 10.30 -10.14
C ILE A 380 17.53 11.48 -11.09
N ALA A 381 16.73 12.49 -10.72
CA ALA A 381 16.48 13.66 -11.55
C ALA A 381 17.76 14.48 -11.81
N LEU A 382 18.60 14.66 -10.78
CA LEU A 382 19.90 15.33 -10.94
C LEU A 382 20.87 14.53 -11.77
N ALA A 383 20.90 13.20 -11.62
CA ALA A 383 21.71 12.32 -12.46
C ALA A 383 21.26 12.39 -13.93
N ALA A 384 19.94 12.29 -14.18
CA ALA A 384 19.37 12.44 -15.52
C ALA A 384 19.68 13.80 -16.13
N SER A 385 19.56 14.89 -15.37
CA SER A 385 19.97 16.24 -15.77
C SER A 385 21.44 16.30 -16.16
N LEU A 386 22.31 15.72 -15.34
CA LEU A 386 23.74 15.67 -15.61
C LEU A 386 24.05 14.91 -16.91
N PHE A 387 23.48 13.73 -17.11
CA PHE A 387 23.66 12.94 -18.33
C PHE A 387 23.14 13.66 -19.58
N ALA A 388 21.94 14.26 -19.49
CA ALA A 388 21.35 15.01 -20.58
C ALA A 388 22.20 16.24 -20.99
N THR A 389 22.96 16.83 -20.05
CA THR A 389 23.80 18.00 -20.29
C THR A 389 25.15 17.66 -20.92
N LEU A 390 25.67 16.45 -20.76
CA LEU A 390 26.99 16.07 -21.25
C LEU A 390 27.16 16.18 -22.76
N HIS A 391 26.16 15.78 -23.52
CA HIS A 391 26.22 15.81 -24.99
C HIS A 391 26.19 17.25 -25.55
N PRO A 392 25.23 18.11 -25.19
CA PRO A 392 25.21 19.50 -25.64
C PRO A 392 26.42 20.32 -25.19
N SER A 393 26.91 20.11 -23.96
CA SER A 393 28.06 20.82 -23.42
C SER A 393 29.37 20.49 -24.19
N ARG A 394 29.53 19.21 -24.59
CA ARG A 394 30.65 18.79 -25.44
C ARG A 394 30.58 19.45 -26.83
N ASN A 395 29.40 19.53 -27.42
CA ASN A 395 29.19 20.19 -28.71
C ASN A 395 29.49 21.68 -28.61
N ALA A 396 29.03 22.36 -27.56
CA ALA A 396 29.33 23.77 -27.29
C ALA A 396 30.84 24.05 -27.20
N SER A 397 31.60 23.14 -26.60
CA SER A 397 33.07 23.29 -26.44
C SER A 397 33.87 23.07 -27.74
N ARG A 398 33.27 22.55 -28.80
CA ARG A 398 33.91 22.26 -30.10
C ARG A 398 33.68 23.34 -31.14
N ILE A 399 32.97 24.42 -30.82
CA ILE A 399 32.68 25.53 -31.73
C ILE A 399 34.01 26.18 -32.13
N ALA A 400 34.26 26.34 -33.44
CA ALA A 400 35.42 27.00 -33.97
C ALA A 400 35.19 28.56 -33.96
N PRO A 401 35.98 29.35 -33.18
CA PRO A 401 35.74 30.79 -33.08
C PRO A 401 35.78 31.52 -34.42
N ALA A 402 36.66 31.04 -35.36
CA ALA A 402 36.81 31.66 -36.67
C ALA A 402 35.57 31.50 -37.57
N GLU A 403 34.86 30.37 -37.49
CA GLU A 403 33.64 30.16 -38.27
C GLU A 403 32.44 30.90 -37.67
N ALA A 404 32.32 30.93 -36.34
CA ALA A 404 31.19 31.54 -35.65
C ALA A 404 31.22 33.11 -35.76
N LEU A 405 32.37 33.73 -35.99
CA LEU A 405 32.53 35.17 -36.14
C LEU A 405 32.52 35.63 -37.61
N ARG A 406 32.61 34.68 -38.58
CA ARG A 406 32.66 34.96 -40.04
C ARG A 406 31.30 35.05 -40.70
N PHE A 407 30.30 34.40 -40.14
CA PHE A 407 28.93 34.44 -40.65
C PHE A 407 28.14 35.56 -39.98
N GLU A 408 28.09 36.72 -40.65
CA GLU A 408 27.01 37.70 -40.55
C GLU A 408 25.97 37.42 -41.63
#